data_f96534cd6933c13e8492a45a054c46e9
#
_entry.id   f96534cd6933c13e8492a45a054c46e9
#
_cell.length_a   1.000
_cell.length_b   1.000
_cell.length_c   1.000
_cell.angle_alpha   90.00
_cell.angle_beta   90.00
_cell.angle_gamma   90.00
#
_symmetry.space_group_name_H-M   'P 1'
#
loop_
_entity.id
_entity.type
_entity.pdbx_description
1 polymer ?
#
loop_
_entity_poly.entity_id
_entity_poly.type
_entity_poly.pdbx_seq_one_letter_code
_entity_poly.pdbx_strand_id
1 'polypeptide(L)'
;MQKISLIAGLAVLVAACGGENKAPEQAPAATPAAEMAPAAAPAPTGTTHDVNMEFDGKTYHFVPSTLTIKAGDVVNFHNVSGGPHNVAFWADSIPAGAAAVLGANMPDQMQPLSGTMLVVQDAVYSISFAGAPEGEYKFYCLPHLAMGMKGMITVED
;
A
#
# COMPACT_ATOMS: atom_id res chain seq x y z
N MET A 1 22.45 -22.10 -46.08
CA MET A 1 21.63 -22.59 -47.21
C MET A 1 20.29 -21.89 -47.04
N GLN A 2 20.14 -20.70 -47.62
CA GLN A 2 19.46 -20.39 -48.86
C GLN A 2 17.98 -20.80 -48.84
N LYS A 3 17.02 -19.83 -48.86
CA LYS A 3 16.48 -19.27 -50.09
C LYS A 3 15.75 -17.96 -49.88
N ILE A 4 16.13 -16.98 -50.64
CA ILE A 4 15.48 -15.73 -50.99
C ILE A 4 14.33 -16.04 -51.94
N SER A 5 13.16 -15.42 -51.78
CA SER A 5 12.18 -15.29 -52.86
C SER A 5 11.60 -13.87 -52.84
N LEU A 6 12.07 -13.09 -53.80
CA LEU A 6 11.41 -11.89 -54.29
C LEU A 6 10.19 -12.28 -55.12
N ILE A 7 9.06 -11.57 -54.95
CA ILE A 7 8.06 -11.41 -56.02
C ILE A 7 7.65 -9.93 -56.06
N ALA A 8 7.81 -9.39 -57.25
CA ALA A 8 7.53 -8.03 -57.64
C ALA A 8 6.07 -7.81 -58.06
N GLY A 9 5.57 -6.58 -57.87
CA GLY A 9 4.79 -5.85 -58.84
C GLY A 9 3.29 -6.10 -58.90
N LEU A 10 2.50 -5.09 -58.57
CA LEU A 10 1.53 -4.58 -59.56
C LEU A 10 0.96 -3.22 -59.04
N ALA A 11 1.24 -2.16 -59.77
CA ALA A 11 0.61 -0.85 -59.66
C ALA A 11 -0.75 -0.88 -60.36
N VAL A 12 -1.79 -0.40 -59.71
CA VAL A 12 -3.05 0.01 -60.35
C VAL A 12 -3.38 1.42 -59.90
N LEU A 13 -3.23 2.34 -60.83
CA LEU A 13 -3.82 3.70 -60.79
C LEU A 13 -5.29 3.61 -61.18
N VAL A 14 -6.18 4.11 -60.34
CA VAL A 14 -7.55 4.54 -60.76
C VAL A 14 -7.82 5.93 -60.19
N ALA A 15 -8.19 6.78 -61.13
CA ALA A 15 -8.45 8.19 -60.97
C ALA A 15 -9.79 8.52 -60.31
N ALA A 16 -9.75 9.60 -59.59
CA ALA A 16 -10.74 10.67 -59.36
C ALA A 16 -12.27 10.37 -59.51
N CYS A 17 -13.02 10.69 -58.43
CA CYS A 17 -14.18 11.54 -58.54
C CYS A 17 -14.49 12.17 -57.18
N GLY A 18 -14.80 13.46 -57.19
CA GLY A 18 -15.00 14.31 -56.04
C GLY A 18 -16.27 13.92 -55.24
N GLY A 19 -16.26 14.26 -53.99
CA GLY A 19 -17.36 14.16 -53.06
C GLY A 19 -17.10 15.08 -51.87
N GLU A 20 -18.02 15.97 -51.67
CA GLU A 20 -18.07 17.03 -50.67
C GLU A 20 -17.42 16.75 -49.32
N ASN A 21 -16.56 17.67 -48.91
CA ASN A 21 -16.08 17.82 -47.54
C ASN A 21 -17.25 18.11 -46.60
N LYS A 22 -17.87 17.12 -46.02
CA LYS A 22 -18.62 17.25 -44.78
C LYS A 22 -17.65 17.07 -43.62
N ALA A 23 -17.29 18.18 -42.96
CA ALA A 23 -16.52 18.19 -41.76
C ALA A 23 -17.11 17.19 -40.74
N PRO A 24 -16.30 16.36 -40.09
CA PRO A 24 -16.80 15.57 -38.98
C PRO A 24 -17.22 16.52 -37.87
N GLU A 25 -18.49 16.46 -37.52
CA GLU A 25 -19.07 17.05 -36.33
C GLU A 25 -18.27 16.61 -35.13
N GLN A 26 -17.58 17.55 -34.52
CA GLN A 26 -16.76 17.38 -33.35
C GLN A 26 -17.66 16.94 -32.20
N ALA A 27 -17.62 15.68 -31.82
CA ALA A 27 -18.26 15.17 -30.62
C ALA A 27 -17.84 16.03 -29.41
N PRO A 28 -18.77 16.36 -28.48
CA PRO A 28 -18.43 17.16 -27.30
C PRO A 28 -17.26 16.50 -26.57
N ALA A 29 -16.20 17.24 -26.37
CA ALA A 29 -15.07 16.83 -25.55
C ALA A 29 -15.62 16.44 -24.18
N ALA A 30 -15.47 15.18 -23.83
CA ALA A 30 -15.72 14.71 -22.48
C ALA A 30 -14.83 15.54 -21.53
N THR A 31 -15.47 16.31 -20.66
CA THR A 31 -14.79 17.00 -19.56
C THR A 31 -13.97 15.97 -18.80
N PRO A 32 -12.66 16.17 -18.58
CA PRO A 32 -11.89 15.27 -17.75
C PRO A 32 -12.58 15.21 -16.38
N ALA A 33 -12.98 14.03 -15.96
CA ALA A 33 -13.39 13.82 -14.58
C ALA A 33 -12.23 14.30 -13.70
N ALA A 34 -12.49 15.28 -12.85
CA ALA A 34 -11.52 15.74 -11.88
C ALA A 34 -11.09 14.51 -11.06
N GLU A 35 -9.86 14.09 -11.27
CA GLU A 35 -9.22 13.09 -10.45
C GLU A 35 -9.17 13.66 -9.04
N MET A 36 -10.05 13.14 -8.18
CA MET A 36 -10.04 13.51 -6.77
C MET A 36 -8.70 13.08 -6.21
N ALA A 37 -7.83 14.04 -5.92
CA ALA A 37 -6.61 13.79 -5.17
C ALA A 37 -6.99 13.02 -3.90
N PRO A 38 -6.21 11.99 -3.51
CA PRO A 38 -6.44 11.26 -2.27
C PRO A 38 -6.52 12.28 -1.12
N ALA A 39 -7.58 12.19 -0.32
CA ALA A 39 -7.69 13.02 0.87
C ALA A 39 -6.44 12.79 1.71
N ALA A 40 -5.72 13.86 2.05
CA ALA A 40 -4.56 13.77 2.90
C ALA A 40 -4.98 13.10 4.22
N ALA A 41 -4.19 12.11 4.66
CA ALA A 41 -4.41 11.47 5.95
C ALA A 41 -4.40 12.53 7.09
N PRO A 42 -5.23 12.38 8.13
CA PRO A 42 -5.20 13.28 9.27
C PRO A 42 -3.80 13.32 9.89
N ALA A 43 -3.34 14.51 10.29
CA ALA A 43 -2.05 14.63 10.95
C ALA A 43 -2.13 13.95 12.34
N PRO A 44 -1.06 13.24 12.75
CA PRO A 44 -1.00 12.69 14.11
C PRO A 44 -0.97 13.81 15.13
N THR A 45 -1.76 13.68 16.19
CA THR A 45 -1.90 14.69 17.26
C THR A 45 -1.60 14.11 18.64
N GLY A 46 -1.34 12.80 18.71
CA GLY A 46 -1.21 12.05 19.96
C GLY A 46 0.24 11.72 20.33
N THR A 47 0.35 10.77 21.25
CA THR A 47 1.61 10.26 21.80
C THR A 47 2.28 9.29 20.81
N THR A 48 3.61 9.23 20.89
CA THR A 48 4.38 8.20 20.14
C THR A 48 4.69 7.03 21.08
N HIS A 49 4.46 5.83 20.57
CA HIS A 49 4.76 4.56 21.23
C HIS A 49 5.76 3.77 20.43
N ASP A 50 6.59 2.99 21.09
CA ASP A 50 7.63 2.18 20.46
C ASP A 50 7.34 0.68 20.64
N VAL A 51 7.52 -0.09 19.57
CA VAL A 51 7.42 -1.54 19.52
C VAL A 51 8.65 -2.09 18.83
N ASN A 52 9.41 -2.91 19.52
CA ASN A 52 10.59 -3.56 18.95
C ASN A 52 10.20 -4.83 18.19
N MET A 53 10.86 -5.09 17.11
CA MET A 53 10.80 -6.34 16.34
C MET A 53 12.11 -7.08 16.59
N GLU A 54 12.03 -8.23 17.26
CA GLU A 54 13.18 -8.89 17.84
C GLU A 54 13.20 -10.39 17.58
N PHE A 55 14.44 -10.93 17.55
CA PHE A 55 14.71 -12.35 17.65
C PHE A 55 15.57 -12.61 18.89
N ASP A 56 15.06 -13.40 19.84
CA ASP A 56 15.73 -13.70 21.11
C ASP A 56 16.70 -14.91 21.03
N GLY A 57 17.00 -15.36 19.81
CA GLY A 57 17.79 -16.56 19.55
C GLY A 57 16.94 -17.83 19.40
N LYS A 58 15.63 -17.76 19.63
CA LYS A 58 14.69 -18.87 19.58
C LYS A 58 13.37 -18.52 18.89
N THR A 59 12.81 -17.37 19.19
CA THR A 59 11.50 -16.92 18.70
C THR A 59 11.58 -15.49 18.15
N TYR A 60 10.73 -15.21 17.16
CA TYR A 60 10.52 -13.85 16.66
C TYR A 60 9.30 -13.25 17.34
N HIS A 61 9.41 -12.02 17.81
CA HIS A 61 8.33 -11.37 18.53
C HIS A 61 8.35 -9.85 18.42
N PHE A 62 7.19 -9.24 18.68
CA PHE A 62 7.05 -7.81 18.93
C PHE A 62 7.13 -7.54 20.43
N VAL A 63 7.80 -6.48 20.84
CA VAL A 63 7.98 -6.10 22.25
C VAL A 63 7.59 -4.62 22.45
N PRO A 64 6.49 -4.31 23.12
CA PRO A 64 5.46 -5.25 23.59
C PRO A 64 4.65 -5.88 22.45
N SER A 65 4.11 -7.08 22.67
CA SER A 65 3.22 -7.75 21.70
C SER A 65 1.78 -7.25 21.77
N THR A 66 1.42 -6.56 22.83
CA THR A 66 0.13 -5.89 23.03
C THR A 66 0.34 -4.45 23.48
N LEU A 67 -0.41 -3.53 22.91
CA LEU A 67 -0.29 -2.10 23.19
C LEU A 67 -1.68 -1.47 23.19
N THR A 68 -1.95 -0.60 24.17
CA THR A 68 -3.15 0.25 24.18
C THR A 68 -2.74 1.68 23.88
N ILE A 69 -3.44 2.30 22.94
CA ILE A 69 -3.18 3.66 22.46
C ILE A 69 -4.49 4.44 22.32
N LYS A 70 -4.38 5.73 22.02
CA LYS A 70 -5.53 6.58 21.65
C LYS A 70 -5.56 6.86 20.14
N ALA A 71 -6.76 7.16 19.65
CA ALA A 71 -6.90 7.67 18.28
C ALA A 71 -6.06 8.94 18.10
N GLY A 72 -5.20 8.97 17.07
CA GLY A 72 -4.25 10.07 16.85
C GLY A 72 -2.81 9.78 17.27
N ASP A 73 -2.58 8.72 18.02
CA ASP A 73 -1.23 8.29 18.40
C ASP A 73 -0.45 7.73 17.22
N VAL A 74 0.86 7.63 17.40
CA VAL A 74 1.79 7.04 16.44
C VAL A 74 2.46 5.82 17.07
N VAL A 75 2.62 4.76 16.31
CA VAL A 75 3.40 3.58 16.72
C VAL A 75 4.60 3.43 15.82
N ASN A 76 5.79 3.46 16.40
CA ASN A 76 7.05 3.18 15.76
C ASN A 76 7.44 1.73 15.95
N PHE A 77 7.67 1.02 14.87
CA PHE A 77 8.15 -0.34 14.87
C PHE A 77 9.64 -0.36 14.51
N HIS A 78 10.47 -0.78 15.46
CA HIS A 78 11.92 -0.78 15.35
C HIS A 78 12.44 -2.16 14.95
N ASN A 79 13.22 -2.25 13.89
CA ASN A 79 13.90 -3.48 13.49
C ASN A 79 15.17 -3.68 14.35
N VAL A 80 15.04 -4.27 15.52
CA VAL A 80 16.12 -4.41 16.49
C VAL A 80 17.04 -5.59 16.16
N SER A 81 16.48 -6.78 15.88
CA SER A 81 17.27 -7.98 15.58
C SER A 81 16.47 -9.03 14.81
N GLY A 82 17.18 -9.88 14.06
CA GLY A 82 16.57 -11.03 13.37
C GLY A 82 15.78 -10.69 12.11
N GLY A 83 15.98 -9.47 11.56
CA GLY A 83 15.31 -9.04 10.31
C GLY A 83 15.60 -9.95 9.11
N PRO A 84 14.86 -9.78 8.00
CA PRO A 84 13.97 -8.64 7.73
C PRO A 84 12.62 -8.75 8.44
N HIS A 85 12.06 -7.61 8.84
CA HIS A 85 10.74 -7.50 9.46
C HIS A 85 9.82 -6.58 8.67
N ASN A 86 8.51 -6.73 8.87
CA ASN A 86 7.52 -5.74 8.49
C ASN A 86 6.32 -5.78 9.45
N VAL A 87 5.38 -4.86 9.25
CA VAL A 87 4.11 -4.83 9.97
C VAL A 87 2.99 -4.94 8.96
N ALA A 88 2.12 -5.91 9.15
CA ALA A 88 0.92 -6.11 8.35
C ALA A 88 -0.29 -6.37 9.24
N PHE A 89 -1.47 -5.90 8.83
CA PHE A 89 -2.72 -6.11 9.56
C PHE A 89 -3.62 -7.08 8.81
N TRP A 90 -4.37 -7.90 9.56
CA TRP A 90 -5.44 -8.69 8.98
C TRP A 90 -6.68 -7.82 8.77
N ALA A 91 -7.11 -7.68 7.53
CA ALA A 91 -8.25 -6.83 7.16
C ALA A 91 -9.57 -7.26 7.82
N ASP A 92 -9.71 -8.54 8.17
CA ASP A 92 -10.86 -9.14 8.84
C ASP A 92 -10.76 -9.10 10.38
N SER A 93 -9.65 -8.60 10.91
CA SER A 93 -9.34 -8.55 12.34
C SER A 93 -9.00 -7.14 12.81
N ILE A 94 -9.55 -6.14 12.14
CA ILE A 94 -9.53 -4.71 12.48
C ILE A 94 -10.96 -4.16 12.47
N PRO A 95 -11.24 -3.05 13.14
CA PRO A 95 -12.58 -2.46 13.18
C PRO A 95 -13.14 -2.11 11.80
N ALA A 96 -14.46 -2.11 11.68
CA ALA A 96 -15.13 -1.71 10.44
C ALA A 96 -14.73 -0.27 10.05
N GLY A 97 -14.36 -0.07 8.79
CA GLY A 97 -13.89 1.23 8.27
C GLY A 97 -12.41 1.54 8.55
N ALA A 98 -11.75 0.80 9.44
CA ALA A 98 -10.36 1.04 9.80
C ALA A 98 -9.37 0.80 8.65
N ALA A 99 -9.70 -0.10 7.73
CA ALA A 99 -8.80 -0.46 6.62
C ALA A 99 -8.43 0.73 5.73
N ALA A 100 -9.40 1.61 5.43
CA ALA A 100 -9.16 2.79 4.60
C ALA A 100 -8.28 3.82 5.34
N VAL A 101 -8.57 4.06 6.63
CA VAL A 101 -7.83 5.01 7.47
C VAL A 101 -6.41 4.51 7.69
N LEU A 102 -6.25 3.26 8.08
CA LEU A 102 -4.95 2.66 8.34
C LEU A 102 -4.12 2.57 7.04
N GLY A 103 -4.75 2.19 5.92
CA GLY A 103 -4.11 2.18 4.61
C GLY A 103 -3.60 3.56 4.17
N ALA A 104 -4.31 4.64 4.51
CA ALA A 104 -3.85 6.00 4.23
C ALA A 104 -2.70 6.44 5.15
N ASN A 105 -2.62 5.88 6.35
CA ASN A 105 -1.63 6.23 7.39
C ASN A 105 -0.38 5.34 7.40
N MET A 106 -0.34 4.30 6.58
CA MET A 106 0.81 3.41 6.42
C MET A 106 1.63 3.84 5.20
N PRO A 107 2.86 4.34 5.36
CA PRO A 107 3.71 4.69 4.22
C PRO A 107 4.25 3.44 3.50
N ASP A 108 4.64 3.59 2.24
CA ASP A 108 5.40 2.60 1.46
C ASP A 108 4.90 1.15 1.58
N GLN A 109 3.59 0.95 1.40
CA GLN A 109 2.98 -0.37 1.49
C GLN A 109 3.41 -1.26 0.32
N MET A 110 3.80 -2.50 0.62
CA MET A 110 4.02 -3.54 -0.40
C MET A 110 2.72 -4.13 -0.91
N GLN A 111 1.70 -4.20 -0.04
CA GLN A 111 0.33 -4.64 -0.31
C GLN A 111 -0.61 -3.87 0.62
N PRO A 112 -1.91 -3.81 0.34
CA PRO A 112 -2.86 -3.17 1.25
C PRO A 112 -2.69 -3.67 2.69
N LEU A 113 -2.55 -2.74 3.64
CA LEU A 113 -2.32 -3.01 5.06
C LEU A 113 -1.02 -3.76 5.40
N SER A 114 -0.06 -3.78 4.48
CA SER A 114 1.25 -4.41 4.70
C SER A 114 2.36 -3.42 4.36
N GLY A 115 3.05 -2.95 5.37
CA GLY A 115 4.16 -2.01 5.25
C GLY A 115 5.39 -2.60 4.57
N THR A 116 6.33 -1.72 4.24
CA THR A 116 7.61 -2.09 3.61
C THR A 116 8.44 -3.04 4.46
N MET A 117 9.36 -3.75 3.82
CA MET A 117 10.28 -4.66 4.50
C MET A 117 11.47 -3.88 5.07
N LEU A 118 11.66 -3.92 6.38
CA LEU A 118 12.79 -3.35 7.07
C LEU A 118 13.95 -4.35 7.07
N VAL A 119 14.92 -4.14 6.20
CA VAL A 119 16.08 -5.04 6.04
C VAL A 119 17.31 -4.56 6.78
N VAL A 120 17.34 -3.29 7.21
CA VAL A 120 18.46 -2.69 7.93
C VAL A 120 18.14 -2.68 9.42
N GLN A 121 19.12 -3.06 10.24
CA GLN A 121 19.00 -2.94 11.69
C GLN A 121 18.78 -1.48 12.09
N ASP A 122 18.00 -1.25 13.12
CA ASP A 122 17.59 0.05 13.64
C ASP A 122 16.70 0.88 12.68
N ALA A 123 16.28 0.32 11.54
CA ALA A 123 15.26 0.92 10.71
C ALA A 123 13.91 0.98 11.45
N VAL A 124 13.16 2.06 11.24
CA VAL A 124 11.88 2.32 11.91
C VAL A 124 10.77 2.42 10.89
N TYR A 125 9.64 1.82 11.16
CA TYR A 125 8.40 1.97 10.41
C TYR A 125 7.33 2.59 11.31
N SER A 126 6.90 3.80 10.96
CA SER A 126 5.94 4.57 11.75
C SER A 126 4.55 4.48 11.15
N ILE A 127 3.56 4.18 11.97
CA ILE A 127 2.14 4.13 11.59
C ILE A 127 1.36 5.12 12.45
N SER A 128 0.66 6.04 11.82
CA SER A 128 -0.27 6.94 12.50
C SER A 128 -1.63 6.28 12.67
N PHE A 129 -2.22 6.41 13.86
CA PHE A 129 -3.59 6.01 14.15
C PHE A 129 -4.56 7.20 14.14
N ALA A 130 -4.18 8.31 13.47
CA ALA A 130 -5.05 9.46 13.30
C ALA A 130 -6.34 9.09 12.56
N GLY A 131 -7.48 9.30 13.20
CA GLY A 131 -8.80 8.95 12.68
C GLY A 131 -9.11 7.44 12.71
N ALA A 132 -8.26 6.64 13.34
CA ALA A 132 -8.52 5.21 13.48
C ALA A 132 -9.72 4.97 14.42
N PRO A 133 -10.71 4.15 14.02
CA PRO A 133 -11.79 3.74 14.92
C PRO A 133 -11.27 2.99 16.14
N GLU A 134 -12.01 3.09 17.24
CA GLU A 134 -11.75 2.27 18.43
C GLU A 134 -11.87 0.78 18.15
N GLY A 135 -11.08 0.00 18.88
CA GLY A 135 -11.11 -1.45 18.86
C GLY A 135 -9.75 -2.12 18.70
N GLU A 136 -9.79 -3.41 18.43
CA GLU A 136 -8.59 -4.23 18.31
C GLU A 136 -8.05 -4.27 16.88
N TYR A 137 -6.74 -4.10 16.75
CA TYR A 137 -5.98 -4.13 15.50
C TYR A 137 -4.94 -5.25 15.59
N LYS A 138 -5.27 -6.42 15.09
CA LYS A 138 -4.35 -7.55 15.06
C LYS A 138 -3.36 -7.39 13.93
N PHE A 139 -2.08 -7.53 14.24
CA PHE A 139 -0.99 -7.38 13.29
C PHE A 139 0.03 -8.52 13.38
N TYR A 140 0.84 -8.63 12.35
CA TYR A 140 1.85 -9.69 12.23
C TYR A 140 3.05 -9.23 11.40
N CYS A 141 4.14 -9.96 11.50
CA CYS A 141 5.29 -9.85 10.61
C CYS A 141 5.17 -10.92 9.52
N LEU A 142 5.08 -10.51 8.25
CA LEU A 142 4.84 -11.42 7.13
C LEU A 142 5.89 -12.55 7.04
N PRO A 143 7.21 -12.28 7.02
CA PRO A 143 8.21 -13.35 6.94
C PRO A 143 8.23 -14.29 8.15
N HIS A 144 7.78 -13.83 9.33
CA HIS A 144 7.85 -14.59 10.57
C HIS A 144 6.48 -15.04 11.11
N LEU A 145 5.42 -14.90 10.31
CA LEU A 145 4.06 -15.30 10.71
C LEU A 145 3.98 -16.78 11.05
N ALA A 146 4.59 -17.65 10.24
CA ALA A 146 4.64 -19.09 10.50
C ALA A 146 5.38 -19.45 11.79
N MET A 147 6.24 -18.54 12.30
CA MET A 147 6.97 -18.66 13.56
C MET A 147 6.24 -17.99 14.73
N GLY A 148 5.01 -17.48 14.50
CA GLY A 148 4.16 -16.92 15.54
C GLY A 148 4.38 -15.45 15.84
N MET A 149 5.13 -14.69 15.02
CA MET A 149 5.36 -13.25 15.23
C MET A 149 4.12 -12.44 14.92
N LYS A 150 3.35 -12.11 15.95
CA LYS A 150 2.09 -11.37 15.89
C LYS A 150 1.88 -10.53 17.13
N GLY A 151 1.04 -9.53 17.02
CA GLY A 151 0.66 -8.66 18.13
C GLY A 151 -0.74 -8.07 17.97
N MET A 152 -1.10 -7.20 18.90
CA MET A 152 -2.39 -6.52 18.94
C MET A 152 -2.22 -5.10 19.47
N ILE A 153 -2.83 -4.14 18.79
CA ILE A 153 -3.00 -2.78 19.27
C ILE A 153 -4.47 -2.60 19.60
N THR A 154 -4.78 -2.05 20.78
CA THR A 154 -6.12 -1.61 21.12
C THR A 154 -6.17 -0.08 21.06
N VAL A 155 -7.04 0.46 20.23
CA VAL A 155 -7.31 1.89 20.15
C VAL A 155 -8.49 2.21 21.04
N GLU A 156 -8.30 3.14 21.96
CA GLU A 156 -9.32 3.66 22.91
C GLU A 156 -9.51 5.17 22.66
N ASP A 157 -10.58 5.74 23.24
CA ASP A 157 -10.90 7.17 23.23
C ASP A 157 -9.92 8.05 24.04
#